data_74ff494223e92db98258d6b43827f9da
#
_entry.id   74ff494223e92db98258d6b43827f9da
#
_cell.length_a   1.000
_cell.length_b   1.000
_cell.length_c   1.000
_cell.angle_alpha   90.00
_cell.angle_beta   90.00
_cell.angle_gamma   90.00
#
_symmetry.space_group_name_H-M   'P 1'
#
loop_
_entity.id
_entity.type
_entity.pdbx_description
1 polymer ?
#
loop_
_entity_poly.entity_id
_entity_poly.type
_entity_poly.pdbx_seq_one_letter_code
_entity_poly.pdbx_strand_id
1 'polypeptide(L)'
;MLPTNPFLPGATEISPEHPGATITWSADSVSGTKKPINDDAWLAFASDINGASLLGKDGRHSLEAHDLIFAVSDGMGGGNAGDVASSLMLEQLSAMIPRTFKTAAAGLRPGYFSHLQQAIQAVHLAINGQAAGDDSKKGMGATLVLAWFTPENLYFCNVGDSRLYLHRKNEDGEPETRQLTLDHTFAWKKMNRGEITERQFRSHPRKSVLFEAVGGGHTTVNPHIVALPYQSGDRFLLCSDGLIDGLWDKHIHSAFLKNPDSTSSLAESLMCRAISNDGKDDTTLIALEVHDTVENR
;
A
#
# COMPACT_ATOMS: atom_id res chain seq x y z
N MET A 1 -10.78 -11.60 -18.20
CA MET A 1 -10.29 -10.22 -18.32
C MET A 1 -10.79 -9.47 -17.11
N LEU A 2 -9.91 -8.95 -16.27
CA LEU A 2 -10.26 -8.02 -15.20
C LEU A 2 -10.76 -6.73 -15.88
N PRO A 3 -11.79 -6.05 -15.36
CA PRO A 3 -12.21 -4.79 -15.92
C PRO A 3 -11.04 -3.80 -15.82
N THR A 4 -10.66 -3.21 -16.95
CA THR A 4 -9.74 -2.08 -17.01
C THR A 4 -10.37 -0.96 -16.19
N ASN A 5 -9.65 -0.45 -15.20
CA ASN A 5 -10.08 0.76 -14.48
C ASN A 5 -10.16 1.89 -15.52
N PRO A 6 -11.36 2.42 -15.85
CA PRO A 6 -11.50 3.41 -16.92
C PRO A 6 -10.86 4.77 -16.60
N PHE A 7 -10.28 4.92 -15.41
CA PHE A 7 -9.71 6.18 -14.90
C PHE A 7 -8.18 6.18 -14.77
N LEU A 8 -7.51 5.10 -15.22
CA LEU A 8 -6.06 5.14 -15.36
C LEU A 8 -5.75 5.38 -16.84
N PRO A 9 -5.16 6.52 -17.22
CA PRO A 9 -4.67 6.70 -18.57
C PRO A 9 -3.71 5.58 -18.91
N GLY A 10 -3.78 5.05 -20.12
CA GLY A 10 -2.90 3.98 -20.58
C GLY A 10 -1.44 4.40 -20.36
N ALA A 11 -0.63 3.48 -19.81
CA ALA A 11 0.74 3.69 -19.35
C ALA A 11 1.71 4.03 -20.48
N THR A 12 1.58 5.20 -21.11
CA THR A 12 2.46 5.65 -22.22
C THR A 12 2.84 7.13 -22.17
N GLU A 13 2.33 7.92 -21.20
CA GLU A 13 2.83 9.28 -21.05
C GLU A 13 4.10 9.25 -20.17
N ILE A 14 5.21 9.64 -20.78
CA ILE A 14 6.46 9.93 -20.06
C ILE A 14 6.16 11.18 -19.22
N SER A 15 6.02 10.98 -17.92
CA SER A 15 5.88 12.09 -16.98
C SER A 15 7.14 12.95 -16.99
N PRO A 16 7.02 14.26 -16.75
CA PRO A 16 8.19 15.07 -16.47
C PRO A 16 8.93 14.45 -15.28
N GLU A 17 10.25 14.31 -15.40
CA GLU A 17 11.10 13.96 -14.27
C GLU A 17 10.88 14.97 -13.14
N HIS A 18 10.73 14.49 -11.91
CA HIS A 18 10.68 15.32 -10.70
C HIS A 18 11.98 15.17 -9.90
N PRO A 19 13.15 15.50 -10.48
CA PRO A 19 14.41 15.38 -9.78
C PRO A 19 14.38 16.32 -8.58
N GLY A 20 14.55 15.75 -7.40
CA GLY A 20 14.52 16.49 -6.16
C GLY A 20 13.15 16.65 -5.50
N ALA A 21 12.06 16.08 -6.03
CA ALA A 21 10.80 15.99 -5.28
C ALA A 21 11.06 15.38 -3.90
N THR A 22 10.30 15.84 -2.92
CA THR A 22 10.42 15.40 -1.54
C THR A 22 9.12 14.76 -1.09
N ILE A 23 9.18 13.63 -0.41
CA ILE A 23 8.04 12.99 0.21
C ILE A 23 8.10 13.22 1.73
N THR A 24 6.99 13.72 2.28
CA THR A 24 6.74 13.74 3.73
C THR A 24 5.78 12.62 4.07
N TRP A 25 6.00 11.93 5.20
CA TRP A 25 5.12 10.85 5.62
C TRP A 25 4.88 10.83 7.12
N SER A 26 3.79 10.15 7.50
CA SER A 26 3.49 9.74 8.87
C SER A 26 2.79 8.39 8.82
N ALA A 27 3.30 7.41 9.58
CA ALA A 27 2.75 6.07 9.71
C ALA A 27 2.16 5.89 11.11
N ASP A 28 1.17 5.03 11.24
CA ASP A 28 0.66 4.56 12.54
C ASP A 28 0.09 3.15 12.43
N SER A 29 0.19 2.39 13.53
CA SER A 29 -0.30 1.02 13.61
C SER A 29 -0.77 0.72 15.02
N VAL A 30 -2.01 0.24 15.16
CA VAL A 30 -2.66 -0.04 16.45
C VAL A 30 -3.34 -1.40 16.38
N SER A 31 -3.08 -2.24 17.40
CA SER A 31 -3.72 -3.55 17.54
C SER A 31 -5.22 -3.42 17.77
N GLY A 32 -5.98 -4.29 17.13
CA GLY A 32 -7.42 -4.41 17.34
C GLY A 32 -7.76 -4.97 18.72
N THR A 33 -8.93 -4.58 19.23
CA THR A 33 -9.38 -5.01 20.57
C THR A 33 -9.69 -6.51 20.69
N LYS A 34 -9.81 -7.21 19.57
CA LYS A 34 -10.10 -8.65 19.51
C LYS A 34 -8.85 -9.52 19.29
N LYS A 35 -7.71 -8.90 19.03
CA LYS A 35 -6.45 -9.62 18.73
C LYS A 35 -5.44 -9.45 19.87
N PRO A 36 -4.77 -10.52 20.31
CA PRO A 36 -3.71 -10.44 21.32
C PRO A 36 -2.41 -9.86 20.76
N ILE A 37 -2.20 -9.97 19.45
CA ILE A 37 -1.01 -9.52 18.72
C ILE A 37 -1.47 -8.76 17.48
N ASN A 38 -0.73 -7.75 17.10
CA ASN A 38 -0.95 -7.02 15.85
C ASN A 38 -0.42 -7.85 14.68
N ASP A 39 -1.30 -8.29 13.80
CA ASP A 39 -0.96 -9.04 12.60
C ASP A 39 -0.58 -8.11 11.43
N ASP A 40 -0.86 -6.82 11.54
CA ASP A 40 -0.45 -5.81 10.57
C ASP A 40 1.04 -5.47 10.72
N ALA A 41 1.66 -5.16 9.60
CA ALA A 41 3.00 -4.59 9.54
C ALA A 41 3.06 -3.45 8.52
N TRP A 42 3.96 -2.49 8.75
CA TRP A 42 4.26 -1.44 7.79
C TRP A 42 5.77 -1.26 7.62
N LEU A 43 6.15 -0.68 6.50
CA LEU A 43 7.55 -0.45 6.14
C LEU A 43 7.68 0.86 5.40
N ALA A 44 8.72 1.62 5.74
CA ALA A 44 9.21 2.76 4.97
C ALA A 44 10.72 2.64 4.83
N PHE A 45 11.25 2.75 3.62
CA PHE A 45 12.69 2.74 3.38
C PHE A 45 13.08 3.57 2.15
N ALA A 46 14.28 4.14 2.21
CA ALA A 46 14.96 4.71 1.06
C ALA A 46 15.84 3.63 0.42
N SER A 47 15.89 3.60 -0.90
CA SER A 47 16.68 2.62 -1.65
C SER A 47 17.58 3.30 -2.67
N ASP A 48 18.83 2.87 -2.72
CA ASP A 48 19.82 3.30 -3.68
C ASP A 48 20.71 2.12 -4.16
N ILE A 49 21.81 2.43 -4.85
CA ILE A 49 22.78 1.43 -5.34
C ILE A 49 23.45 0.64 -4.20
N ASN A 50 23.52 1.19 -2.98
CA ASN A 50 24.16 0.56 -1.84
C ASN A 50 23.20 -0.38 -1.08
N GLY A 51 21.91 -0.14 -1.16
CA GLY A 51 20.90 -0.98 -0.51
C GLY A 51 19.65 -0.25 -0.05
N ALA A 52 19.05 -0.73 1.03
CA ALA A 52 17.91 -0.13 1.70
C ALA A 52 18.31 0.49 3.03
N SER A 53 17.80 1.68 3.30
CA SER A 53 17.90 2.37 4.59
C SER A 53 16.50 2.53 5.18
N LEU A 54 16.23 1.88 6.31
CA LEU A 54 14.95 1.98 6.98
C LEU A 54 14.67 3.42 7.43
N LEU A 55 13.44 3.84 7.28
CA LEU A 55 12.96 5.15 7.68
C LEU A 55 12.06 5.03 8.92
N GLY A 56 12.00 6.12 9.70
CA GLY A 56 11.17 6.18 10.91
C GLY A 56 9.67 6.30 10.61
N LYS A 57 8.89 6.32 11.69
CA LYS A 57 7.42 6.48 11.67
C LYS A 57 6.99 7.77 10.95
N ASP A 58 7.71 8.86 11.19
CA ASP A 58 7.49 10.16 10.58
C ASP A 58 8.77 10.63 9.92
N GLY A 59 8.65 11.37 8.83
CA GLY A 59 9.82 11.92 8.19
C GLY A 59 9.57 12.69 6.91
N ARG A 60 10.68 13.14 6.34
CA ARG A 60 10.76 13.81 5.05
C ARG A 60 12.05 13.38 4.37
N HIS A 61 11.98 13.00 3.09
CA HIS A 61 13.16 12.59 2.33
C HIS A 61 13.04 12.99 0.85
N SER A 62 14.18 13.34 0.24
CA SER A 62 14.26 13.69 -1.17
C SER A 62 14.38 12.45 -2.04
N LEU A 63 13.80 12.51 -3.25
CA LEU A 63 13.94 11.52 -4.34
C LEU A 63 15.19 11.78 -5.21
N GLU A 64 16.02 12.78 -4.90
CA GLU A 64 17.17 13.16 -5.74
C GLU A 64 18.19 12.02 -5.94
N ALA A 65 18.46 11.26 -4.88
CA ALA A 65 19.46 10.20 -4.87
C ALA A 65 18.88 8.80 -4.50
N HIS A 66 17.62 8.74 -4.17
CA HIS A 66 16.98 7.53 -3.63
C HIS A 66 15.58 7.37 -4.19
N ASP A 67 15.17 6.14 -4.37
CA ASP A 67 13.74 5.83 -4.43
C ASP A 67 13.19 5.69 -3.01
N LEU A 68 11.92 6.00 -2.82
CA LEU A 68 11.24 5.85 -1.54
C LEU A 68 10.13 4.82 -1.65
N ILE A 69 10.15 3.85 -0.75
CA ILE A 69 9.21 2.75 -0.73
C ILE A 69 8.45 2.73 0.58
N PHE A 70 7.12 2.64 0.47
CA PHE A 70 6.18 2.54 1.59
C PHE A 70 5.28 1.34 1.36
N ALA A 71 5.06 0.55 2.41
CA ALA A 71 4.20 -0.63 2.31
C ALA A 71 3.42 -0.88 3.60
N VAL A 72 2.21 -1.42 3.43
CA VAL A 72 1.36 -1.97 4.49
C VAL A 72 1.01 -3.40 4.12
N SER A 73 1.05 -4.29 5.10
CA SER A 73 0.74 -5.70 4.97
C SER A 73 -0.11 -6.12 6.17
N ASP A 74 -1.27 -6.72 5.91
CA ASP A 74 -2.16 -7.32 6.90
C ASP A 74 -1.97 -8.84 6.84
N GLY A 75 -1.57 -9.39 7.97
CA GLY A 75 -1.22 -10.80 8.10
C GLY A 75 -2.43 -11.65 8.45
N MET A 76 -2.55 -12.81 7.79
CA MET A 76 -3.60 -13.77 8.03
C MET A 76 -3.05 -15.14 8.41
N GLY A 77 -3.80 -15.86 9.25
CA GLY A 77 -3.47 -17.23 9.69
C GLY A 77 -3.99 -17.51 11.08
N GLY A 78 -3.87 -18.76 11.52
CA GLY A 78 -4.21 -19.16 12.90
C GLY A 78 -3.09 -18.87 13.88
N GLY A 79 -3.41 -18.51 15.11
CA GLY A 79 -2.40 -18.24 16.16
C GLY A 79 -1.56 -17.00 15.83
N ASN A 80 -0.24 -17.13 15.83
CA ASN A 80 0.73 -16.06 15.52
C ASN A 80 1.22 -16.13 14.08
N ALA A 81 0.49 -16.74 13.17
CA ALA A 81 0.96 -16.90 11.79
C ALA A 81 0.79 -15.63 10.95
N GLY A 82 -0.14 -14.74 11.33
CA GLY A 82 -0.39 -13.48 10.65
C GLY A 82 0.77 -12.51 10.79
N ASP A 83 1.20 -12.23 12.02
CA ASP A 83 2.32 -11.33 12.31
C ASP A 83 3.64 -11.81 11.67
N VAL A 84 3.87 -13.11 11.63
CA VAL A 84 5.02 -13.70 10.93
C VAL A 84 4.92 -13.49 9.43
N ALA A 85 3.72 -13.64 8.83
CA ALA A 85 3.53 -13.50 7.40
C ALA A 85 3.75 -12.05 6.93
N SER A 86 3.12 -11.08 7.62
CA SER A 86 3.26 -9.66 7.29
C SER A 86 4.69 -9.15 7.48
N SER A 87 5.34 -9.53 8.57
CA SER A 87 6.74 -9.17 8.83
C SER A 87 7.70 -9.79 7.81
N LEU A 88 7.55 -11.08 7.50
CA LEU A 88 8.37 -11.76 6.49
C LEU A 88 8.19 -11.13 5.10
N MET A 89 6.95 -10.77 4.76
CA MET A 89 6.64 -10.05 3.51
C MET A 89 7.51 -8.80 3.38
N LEU A 90 7.47 -7.93 4.36
CA LEU A 90 8.14 -6.63 4.30
C LEU A 90 9.66 -6.77 4.39
N GLU A 91 10.17 -7.70 5.20
CA GLU A 91 11.60 -8.01 5.26
C GLU A 91 12.15 -8.45 3.91
N GLN A 92 11.50 -9.41 3.26
CA GLN A 92 11.93 -9.93 1.96
C GLN A 92 11.87 -8.85 0.87
N LEU A 93 10.83 -8.00 0.85
CA LEU A 93 10.71 -6.90 -0.11
C LEU A 93 11.85 -5.88 0.07
N SER A 94 12.17 -5.49 1.32
CA SER A 94 13.27 -4.55 1.58
C SER A 94 14.64 -5.09 1.15
N ALA A 95 14.83 -6.41 1.14
CA ALA A 95 16.04 -7.06 0.68
C ALA A 95 16.11 -7.21 -0.86
N MET A 96 14.96 -7.30 -1.54
CA MET A 96 14.88 -7.58 -2.98
C MET A 96 14.80 -6.33 -3.85
N ILE A 97 14.07 -5.29 -3.42
CA ILE A 97 13.87 -4.07 -4.20
C ILE A 97 15.19 -3.35 -4.54
N PRO A 98 16.19 -3.21 -3.65
CA PRO A 98 17.47 -2.56 -3.98
C PRO A 98 18.25 -3.22 -5.10
N ARG A 99 17.95 -4.46 -5.47
CA ARG A 99 18.60 -5.14 -6.61
C ARG A 99 18.29 -4.48 -7.95
N THR A 100 17.20 -3.73 -8.03
CA THR A 100 16.79 -2.97 -9.22
C THR A 100 17.85 -1.95 -9.60
N PHE A 101 18.44 -1.25 -8.62
CA PHE A 101 19.53 -0.28 -8.85
C PHE A 101 20.81 -0.95 -9.38
N LYS A 102 21.13 -2.13 -8.89
CA LYS A 102 22.30 -2.89 -9.40
C LYS A 102 22.14 -3.25 -10.88
N THR A 103 20.93 -3.56 -11.29
CA THR A 103 20.59 -3.83 -12.69
C THR A 103 20.70 -2.57 -13.54
N ALA A 104 20.25 -1.42 -13.04
CA ALA A 104 20.40 -0.14 -13.72
C ALA A 104 21.87 0.30 -13.85
N ALA A 105 22.65 0.13 -12.79
CA ALA A 105 24.08 0.43 -12.80
C ALA A 105 24.88 -0.45 -13.78
N ALA A 106 24.38 -1.66 -14.09
CA ALA A 106 24.93 -2.52 -15.14
C ALA A 106 24.52 -2.13 -16.58
N GLY A 107 23.83 -0.99 -16.75
CA GLY A 107 23.36 -0.51 -18.07
C GLY A 107 22.08 -1.20 -18.57
N LEU A 108 21.45 -2.03 -17.74
CA LEU A 108 20.17 -2.65 -18.04
C LEU A 108 19.05 -1.74 -17.51
N ARG A 109 18.04 -1.44 -18.32
CA ARG A 109 16.88 -0.64 -17.87
C ARG A 109 16.17 -1.39 -16.76
N PRO A 110 15.89 -0.74 -15.60
CA PRO A 110 15.14 -1.38 -14.53
C PRO A 110 13.71 -1.65 -15.03
N GLY A 111 13.32 -2.91 -15.01
CA GLY A 111 11.94 -3.32 -15.27
C GLY A 111 11.15 -3.31 -13.96
N TYR A 112 10.72 -2.15 -13.46
CA TYR A 112 10.02 -2.02 -12.17
C TYR A 112 8.86 -3.01 -12.04
N PHE A 113 8.03 -3.17 -13.06
CA PHE A 113 6.95 -4.14 -13.08
C PHE A 113 7.44 -5.58 -12.88
N SER A 114 8.44 -6.00 -13.66
CA SER A 114 8.98 -7.36 -13.58
C SER A 114 9.69 -7.62 -12.25
N HIS A 115 10.36 -6.61 -11.69
CA HIS A 115 11.00 -6.73 -10.38
C HIS A 115 9.98 -6.89 -9.24
N LEU A 116 8.92 -6.06 -9.23
CA LEU A 116 7.85 -6.19 -8.25
C LEU A 116 7.17 -7.55 -8.37
N GLN A 117 6.85 -7.99 -9.58
CA GLN A 117 6.23 -9.30 -9.80
C GLN A 117 7.13 -10.44 -9.32
N GLN A 118 8.43 -10.42 -9.65
CA GLN A 118 9.38 -11.44 -9.19
C GLN A 118 9.57 -11.41 -7.69
N ALA A 119 9.69 -10.23 -7.07
CA ALA A 119 9.81 -10.09 -5.63
C ALA A 119 8.60 -10.68 -4.91
N ILE A 120 7.38 -10.31 -5.32
CA ILE A 120 6.14 -10.81 -4.73
C ILE A 120 6.01 -12.33 -4.93
N GLN A 121 6.37 -12.85 -6.10
CA GLN A 121 6.37 -14.30 -6.35
C GLN A 121 7.36 -15.04 -5.45
N ALA A 122 8.56 -14.50 -5.22
CA ALA A 122 9.55 -15.09 -4.34
C ALA A 122 9.08 -15.11 -2.88
N VAL A 123 8.48 -14.01 -2.41
CA VAL A 123 7.91 -13.92 -1.07
C VAL A 123 6.74 -14.90 -0.90
N HIS A 124 5.86 -15.00 -1.92
CA HIS A 124 4.76 -15.97 -1.93
C HIS A 124 5.24 -17.41 -1.72
N LEU A 125 6.30 -17.80 -2.44
CA LEU A 125 6.90 -19.11 -2.28
C LEU A 125 7.54 -19.29 -0.89
N ALA A 126 8.18 -18.27 -0.35
CA ALA A 126 8.81 -18.33 0.98
C ALA A 126 7.75 -18.51 2.10
N ILE A 127 6.64 -17.75 2.05
CA ILE A 127 5.54 -17.86 3.01
C ILE A 127 4.90 -19.26 2.93
N ASN A 128 4.56 -19.73 1.72
CA ASN A 128 4.01 -21.07 1.53
C ASN A 128 4.98 -22.18 1.98
N GLY A 129 6.29 -21.99 1.76
CA GLY A 129 7.33 -22.93 2.21
C GLY A 129 7.40 -23.03 3.74
N GLN A 130 7.28 -21.89 4.44
CA GLN A 130 7.21 -21.90 5.92
C GLN A 130 5.93 -22.57 6.44
N ALA A 131 4.80 -22.32 5.77
CA ALA A 131 3.51 -22.91 6.14
C ALA A 131 3.48 -24.43 5.93
N ALA A 132 4.15 -24.96 4.92
CA ALA A 132 4.16 -26.38 4.59
C ALA A 132 4.91 -27.25 5.63
N GLY A 133 5.81 -26.65 6.40
CA GLY A 133 6.60 -27.35 7.41
C GLY A 133 6.02 -27.34 8.83
N ASP A 134 4.89 -26.63 9.05
CA ASP A 134 4.39 -26.36 10.40
C ASP A 134 2.86 -26.19 10.39
N ASP A 135 2.15 -27.16 10.95
CA ASP A 135 0.68 -27.15 11.01
C ASP A 135 0.13 -25.93 11.76
N SER A 136 0.89 -25.34 12.67
CA SER A 136 0.51 -24.11 13.38
C SER A 136 0.46 -22.89 12.47
N LYS A 137 1.14 -22.95 11.33
CA LYS A 137 1.19 -21.90 10.30
C LYS A 137 0.29 -22.19 9.10
N LYS A 138 -0.60 -23.14 9.21
CA LYS A 138 -1.52 -23.50 8.12
C LYS A 138 -2.39 -22.31 7.71
N GLY A 139 -2.37 -22.00 6.42
CA GLY A 139 -3.07 -20.84 5.87
C GLY A 139 -2.38 -19.50 6.11
N MET A 140 -1.12 -19.51 6.59
CA MET A 140 -0.30 -18.32 6.74
C MET A 140 -0.17 -17.57 5.42
N GLY A 141 -0.51 -16.31 5.41
CA GLY A 141 -0.46 -15.42 4.25
C GLY A 141 -0.57 -13.97 4.67
N ALA A 142 -0.47 -13.08 3.72
CA ALA A 142 -0.64 -11.65 3.99
C ALA A 142 -1.18 -10.90 2.76
N THR A 143 -1.81 -9.75 3.01
CA THR A 143 -2.05 -8.73 1.99
C THR A 143 -0.79 -7.94 1.72
N LEU A 144 -0.78 -7.20 0.64
CA LEU A 144 0.25 -6.19 0.36
C LEU A 144 -0.38 -5.00 -0.34
N VAL A 145 -0.14 -3.82 0.16
CA VAL A 145 -0.20 -2.58 -0.60
C VAL A 145 1.16 -1.88 -0.51
N LEU A 146 1.73 -1.53 -1.66
CA LEU A 146 3.06 -0.93 -1.76
C LEU A 146 3.02 0.26 -2.72
N ALA A 147 3.68 1.35 -2.32
CA ALA A 147 3.93 2.54 -3.11
C ALA A 147 5.43 2.77 -3.23
N TRP A 148 5.95 2.75 -4.46
CA TRP A 148 7.35 2.96 -4.79
C TRP A 148 7.50 4.22 -5.62
N PHE A 149 7.98 5.27 -5.00
CA PHE A 149 8.26 6.56 -5.63
C PHE A 149 9.66 6.56 -6.22
N THR A 150 9.73 6.80 -7.51
CA THR A 150 10.95 7.11 -8.25
C THR A 150 10.91 8.59 -8.68
N PRO A 151 11.99 9.20 -9.19
CA PRO A 151 11.93 10.56 -9.73
C PRO A 151 10.92 10.77 -10.86
N GLU A 152 10.51 9.69 -11.54
CA GLU A 152 9.66 9.75 -12.73
C GLU A 152 8.20 9.38 -12.43
N ASN A 153 7.98 8.32 -11.65
CA ASN A 153 6.66 7.75 -11.44
C ASN A 153 6.49 7.15 -10.04
N LEU A 154 5.24 7.06 -9.62
CA LEU A 154 4.82 6.15 -8.57
C LEU A 154 4.50 4.79 -9.21
N TYR A 155 5.22 3.75 -8.81
CA TYR A 155 4.83 2.37 -9.04
C TYR A 155 4.11 1.86 -7.79
N PHE A 156 2.89 1.39 -7.94
CA PHE A 156 2.20 0.78 -6.82
C PHE A 156 1.72 -0.63 -7.18
N CYS A 157 1.61 -1.46 -6.16
CA CYS A 157 1.00 -2.76 -6.32
C CYS A 157 0.12 -3.11 -5.11
N ASN A 158 -0.88 -3.97 -5.35
CA ASN A 158 -1.60 -4.60 -4.27
C ASN A 158 -1.90 -6.07 -4.53
N VAL A 159 -1.97 -6.82 -3.43
CA VAL A 159 -2.51 -8.18 -3.32
C VAL A 159 -3.37 -8.19 -2.06
N GLY A 160 -4.63 -8.58 -2.16
CA GLY A 160 -5.57 -8.54 -1.03
C GLY A 160 -6.46 -7.30 -1.06
N ASP A 161 -6.87 -6.82 0.10
CA ASP A 161 -7.84 -5.73 0.30
C ASP A 161 -7.30 -4.54 1.11
N SER A 162 -6.01 -4.53 1.42
CA SER A 162 -5.30 -3.30 1.81
C SER A 162 -5.31 -2.30 0.67
N ARG A 163 -5.44 -1.01 0.97
CA ARG A 163 -5.76 0.00 -0.03
C ARG A 163 -4.72 1.12 -0.14
N LEU A 164 -4.62 1.67 -1.36
CA LEU A 164 -3.96 2.94 -1.66
C LEU A 164 -4.99 3.93 -2.17
N TYR A 165 -5.03 5.12 -1.55
CA TYR A 165 -5.82 6.26 -2.00
C TYR A 165 -4.92 7.38 -2.50
N LEU A 166 -5.40 8.13 -3.50
CA LEU A 166 -4.83 9.39 -3.97
C LEU A 166 -5.83 10.51 -3.69
N HIS A 167 -5.35 11.59 -3.10
CA HIS A 167 -6.06 12.85 -2.95
C HIS A 167 -5.33 13.93 -3.74
N ARG A 168 -6.00 14.51 -4.72
CA ARG A 168 -5.50 15.61 -5.57
C ARG A 168 -6.65 16.49 -6.02
N LYS A 169 -6.33 17.66 -6.59
CA LYS A 169 -7.31 18.46 -7.32
C LYS A 169 -7.57 17.83 -8.68
N ASN A 170 -8.84 17.74 -9.08
CA ASN A 170 -9.24 17.31 -10.41
C ASN A 170 -9.02 18.45 -11.44
N GLU A 171 -9.38 18.21 -12.69
CA GLU A 171 -9.25 19.19 -13.79
C GLU A 171 -10.04 20.49 -13.55
N ASP A 172 -11.12 20.44 -12.77
CA ASP A 172 -11.93 21.59 -12.38
C ASP A 172 -11.34 22.35 -11.15
N GLY A 173 -10.24 21.87 -10.59
CA GLY A 173 -9.58 22.40 -9.39
C GLY A 173 -10.21 21.96 -8.07
N GLU A 174 -11.23 21.08 -8.11
CA GLU A 174 -11.92 20.58 -6.93
C GLU A 174 -11.13 19.41 -6.32
N PRO A 175 -11.00 19.34 -4.96
CA PRO A 175 -10.32 18.27 -4.29
C PRO A 175 -11.09 16.95 -4.44
N GLU A 176 -10.40 15.91 -4.86
CA GLU A 176 -10.96 14.58 -5.04
C GLU A 176 -10.09 13.53 -4.33
N THR A 177 -10.74 12.50 -3.79
CA THR A 177 -10.05 11.34 -3.21
C THR A 177 -10.52 10.09 -3.94
N ARG A 178 -9.58 9.32 -4.48
CA ARG A 178 -9.86 8.09 -5.23
C ARG A 178 -9.08 6.91 -4.66
N GLN A 179 -9.73 5.77 -4.53
CA GLN A 179 -9.04 4.50 -4.31
C GLN A 179 -8.34 4.10 -5.63
N LEU A 180 -7.04 3.85 -5.58
CA LEU A 180 -6.23 3.42 -6.73
C LEU A 180 -6.16 1.89 -6.85
N THR A 181 -6.21 1.18 -5.73
CA THR A 181 -6.16 -0.28 -5.65
C THR A 181 -7.50 -0.93 -5.94
N LEU A 182 -7.46 -2.21 -6.26
CA LEU A 182 -8.63 -3.06 -6.47
C LEU A 182 -8.65 -4.11 -5.37
N ASP A 183 -9.65 -4.08 -4.47
CA ASP A 183 -9.72 -5.10 -3.43
C ASP A 183 -9.95 -6.50 -4.04
N HIS A 184 -9.14 -7.45 -3.65
CA HIS A 184 -9.26 -8.84 -4.10
C HIS A 184 -10.27 -9.62 -3.24
N THR A 185 -11.48 -9.04 -3.06
CA THR A 185 -12.62 -9.71 -2.41
C THR A 185 -13.81 -9.86 -3.35
N PHE A 186 -14.61 -10.93 -3.14
CA PHE A 186 -15.81 -11.15 -3.97
C PHE A 186 -16.85 -10.05 -3.75
N ALA A 187 -16.95 -9.52 -2.54
CA ALA A 187 -17.89 -8.45 -2.22
C ALA A 187 -17.51 -7.15 -2.95
N TRP A 188 -16.22 -6.81 -2.98
CA TRP A 188 -15.75 -5.64 -3.71
C TRP A 188 -16.00 -5.74 -5.22
N LYS A 189 -15.78 -6.93 -5.83
CA LYS A 189 -16.13 -7.15 -7.25
C LYS A 189 -17.58 -6.83 -7.55
N LYS A 190 -18.51 -7.21 -6.66
CA LYS A 190 -19.93 -6.88 -6.80
C LYS A 190 -20.19 -5.38 -6.69
N MET A 191 -19.57 -4.73 -5.71
CA MET A 191 -19.69 -3.29 -5.52
C MET A 191 -19.15 -2.52 -6.74
N ASN A 192 -17.99 -2.87 -7.24
CA ASN A 192 -17.36 -2.24 -8.40
C ASN A 192 -18.19 -2.43 -9.71
N ARG A 193 -19.01 -3.48 -9.79
CA ARG A 193 -19.95 -3.70 -10.90
C ARG A 193 -21.29 -2.99 -10.70
N GLY A 194 -21.47 -2.29 -9.59
CA GLY A 194 -22.74 -1.65 -9.25
C GLY A 194 -23.85 -2.64 -8.82
N GLU A 195 -23.52 -3.92 -8.57
CA GLU A 195 -24.47 -4.93 -8.12
C GLU A 195 -24.92 -4.71 -6.68
N ILE A 196 -24.03 -4.13 -5.85
CA ILE A 196 -24.30 -3.77 -4.47
C ILE A 196 -23.72 -2.38 -4.17
N THR A 197 -24.35 -1.68 -3.23
CA THR A 197 -23.88 -0.38 -2.73
C THR A 197 -22.74 -0.54 -1.72
N GLU A 198 -21.98 0.54 -1.42
CA GLU A 198 -20.97 0.54 -0.36
C GLU A 198 -21.54 0.07 0.99
N ARG A 199 -22.76 0.49 1.34
CA ARG A 199 -23.43 0.04 2.56
C ARG A 199 -23.65 -1.48 2.59
N GLN A 200 -24.06 -2.07 1.46
CA GLN A 200 -24.25 -3.51 1.33
C GLN A 200 -22.91 -4.26 1.33
N PHE A 201 -21.86 -3.68 0.71
CA PHE A 201 -20.50 -4.20 0.78
C PHE A 201 -20.03 -4.31 2.23
N ARG A 202 -20.14 -3.24 3.03
CA ARG A 202 -19.70 -3.21 4.43
C ARG A 202 -20.41 -4.22 5.33
N SER A 203 -21.65 -4.55 5.03
CA SER A 203 -22.42 -5.57 5.76
C SER A 203 -22.39 -6.96 5.10
N HIS A 204 -21.64 -7.12 4.00
CA HIS A 204 -21.59 -8.38 3.27
C HIS A 204 -20.85 -9.46 4.06
N PRO A 205 -21.40 -10.68 4.23
CA PRO A 205 -20.80 -11.73 5.05
C PRO A 205 -19.45 -12.24 4.52
N ARG A 206 -19.08 -11.90 3.30
CA ARG A 206 -17.81 -12.24 2.66
C ARG A 206 -17.01 -10.98 2.27
N LYS A 207 -17.14 -9.88 3.01
CA LYS A 207 -16.41 -8.63 2.70
C LYS A 207 -14.89 -8.81 2.78
N SER A 208 -14.42 -9.60 3.75
CA SER A 208 -13.00 -9.89 4.01
C SER A 208 -12.57 -11.28 3.47
N VAL A 209 -13.37 -11.91 2.57
CA VAL A 209 -12.97 -13.18 1.94
C VAL A 209 -12.16 -12.90 0.70
N LEU A 210 -10.84 -13.02 0.85
CA LEU A 210 -9.88 -12.82 -0.23
C LEU A 210 -9.92 -13.95 -1.26
N PHE A 211 -9.74 -13.62 -2.53
CA PHE A 211 -9.45 -14.57 -3.60
C PHE A 211 -7.99 -14.49 -4.10
N GLU A 212 -7.22 -13.49 -3.64
CA GLU A 212 -5.78 -13.34 -3.85
C GLU A 212 -5.12 -12.90 -2.55
N ALA A 213 -4.05 -13.59 -2.18
CA ALA A 213 -3.19 -13.27 -1.05
C ALA A 213 -1.77 -13.74 -1.35
N VAL A 214 -0.78 -13.15 -0.70
CA VAL A 214 0.59 -13.65 -0.75
C VAL A 214 0.74 -14.75 0.29
N GLY A 215 1.12 -15.95 -0.12
CA GLY A 215 0.99 -17.16 0.72
C GLY A 215 -0.42 -17.71 0.75
N GLY A 216 -0.99 -17.94 1.93
CA GLY A 216 -2.38 -18.39 2.13
C GLY A 216 -2.72 -19.77 1.55
N GLY A 217 -1.71 -20.55 1.15
CA GLY A 217 -1.90 -21.83 0.47
C GLY A 217 -2.33 -21.71 -1.01
N HIS A 218 -2.34 -20.48 -1.57
CA HIS A 218 -2.55 -20.30 -3.01
C HIS A 218 -1.37 -20.86 -3.80
N THR A 219 -1.64 -21.41 -4.98
CA THR A 219 -0.59 -21.96 -5.87
C THR A 219 0.17 -20.85 -6.63
N THR A 220 -0.49 -19.74 -6.87
CA THR A 220 0.05 -18.59 -7.62
C THR A 220 -0.43 -17.30 -6.98
N VAL A 221 0.30 -16.22 -7.21
CA VAL A 221 -0.09 -14.87 -6.82
C VAL A 221 -0.05 -13.94 -8.06
N ASN A 222 -1.10 -13.13 -8.21
CA ASN A 222 -1.23 -12.19 -9.34
C ASN A 222 -1.38 -10.76 -8.79
N PRO A 223 -0.27 -10.06 -8.54
CA PRO A 223 -0.32 -8.69 -8.05
C PRO A 223 -0.91 -7.74 -9.10
N HIS A 224 -1.74 -6.81 -8.66
CA HIS A 224 -2.15 -5.67 -9.47
C HIS A 224 -1.05 -4.60 -9.38
N ILE A 225 -0.31 -4.39 -10.47
CA ILE A 225 0.82 -3.46 -10.54
C ILE A 225 0.50 -2.36 -11.54
N VAL A 226 0.70 -1.10 -11.15
CA VAL A 226 0.40 0.08 -11.98
C VAL A 226 1.51 1.11 -11.82
N ALA A 227 1.82 1.83 -12.89
CA ALA A 227 2.61 3.06 -12.85
C ALA A 227 1.68 4.27 -13.00
N LEU A 228 1.87 5.27 -12.18
CA LEU A 228 1.07 6.50 -12.14
C LEU A 228 2.01 7.71 -12.06
N PRO A 229 1.83 8.72 -12.91
CA PRO A 229 2.49 10.01 -12.72
C PRO A 229 1.97 10.69 -11.46
N TYR A 230 2.86 11.29 -10.69
CA TYR A 230 2.52 12.10 -9.53
C TYR A 230 2.94 13.55 -9.73
N GLN A 231 2.42 14.44 -8.91
CA GLN A 231 2.74 15.87 -8.93
C GLN A 231 2.84 16.42 -7.51
N SER A 232 3.46 17.60 -7.40
CA SER A 232 3.49 18.33 -6.13
C SER A 232 2.08 18.63 -5.62
N GLY A 233 1.89 18.44 -4.32
CA GLY A 233 0.59 18.56 -3.66
C GLY A 233 -0.25 17.29 -3.69
N ASP A 234 0.18 16.23 -4.40
CA ASP A 234 -0.48 14.94 -4.29
C ASP A 234 -0.31 14.36 -2.90
N ARG A 235 -1.38 13.79 -2.38
CA ARG A 235 -1.37 13.14 -1.07
C ARG A 235 -1.88 11.72 -1.21
N PHE A 236 -1.20 10.79 -0.56
CA PHE A 236 -1.54 9.38 -0.63
C PHE A 236 -1.82 8.82 0.76
N LEU A 237 -2.60 7.74 0.80
CA LEU A 237 -2.88 6.99 2.02
C LEU A 237 -2.82 5.51 1.70
N LEU A 238 -1.85 4.80 2.31
CA LEU A 238 -1.84 3.34 2.36
C LEU A 238 -2.52 2.93 3.67
N CYS A 239 -3.33 1.86 3.63
CA CYS A 239 -3.95 1.35 4.85
C CYS A 239 -4.37 -0.12 4.74
N SER A 240 -4.43 -0.80 5.89
CA SER A 240 -5.10 -2.09 6.05
C SER A 240 -6.63 -1.94 6.09
N ASP A 241 -7.35 -3.07 6.07
CA ASP A 241 -8.82 -3.09 6.06
C ASP A 241 -9.43 -2.61 7.39
N GLY A 242 -8.71 -2.69 8.52
CA GLY A 242 -9.18 -2.13 9.80
C GLY A 242 -9.47 -0.64 9.75
N LEU A 243 -8.73 0.15 8.95
CA LEU A 243 -9.08 1.55 8.72
C LEU A 243 -10.42 1.68 7.99
N ILE A 244 -10.64 0.83 6.98
CA ILE A 244 -11.83 0.84 6.13
C ILE A 244 -13.05 0.36 6.89
N ASP A 245 -12.89 -0.57 7.83
CA ASP A 245 -13.97 -1.03 8.70
C ASP A 245 -14.52 0.10 9.58
N GLY A 246 -13.64 0.97 10.06
CA GLY A 246 -14.04 2.14 10.85
C GLY A 246 -14.45 3.37 10.02
N LEU A 247 -13.98 3.53 8.78
CA LEU A 247 -14.17 4.74 7.99
C LEU A 247 -14.74 4.45 6.60
N TRP A 248 -15.72 5.25 6.18
CA TRP A 248 -16.24 5.27 4.82
C TRP A 248 -15.36 6.16 3.95
N ASP A 249 -15.35 5.94 2.63
CA ASP A 249 -14.56 6.74 1.69
C ASP A 249 -14.81 8.25 1.83
N LYS A 250 -16.08 8.67 2.07
CA LYS A 250 -16.42 10.07 2.39
C LYS A 250 -15.75 10.60 3.65
N HIS A 251 -15.48 9.73 4.65
CA HIS A 251 -14.80 10.14 5.90
C HIS A 251 -13.31 10.32 5.65
N ILE A 252 -12.71 9.46 4.82
CA ILE A 252 -11.32 9.58 4.37
C ILE A 252 -11.15 10.88 3.59
N HIS A 253 -12.00 11.15 2.60
CA HIS A 253 -12.02 12.41 1.86
C HIS A 253 -12.13 13.63 2.78
N SER A 254 -13.09 13.60 3.73
CA SER A 254 -13.26 14.69 4.71
C SER A 254 -12.03 14.87 5.62
N ALA A 255 -11.28 13.81 5.92
CA ALA A 255 -10.06 13.91 6.73
C ALA A 255 -8.95 14.61 5.95
N PHE A 256 -8.76 14.32 4.67
CA PHE A 256 -7.82 15.04 3.81
C PHE A 256 -8.12 16.54 3.76
N LEU A 257 -9.39 16.91 3.60
CA LEU A 257 -9.82 18.31 3.56
C LEU A 257 -9.57 19.06 4.88
N LYS A 258 -9.72 18.38 6.02
CA LYS A 258 -9.58 18.99 7.35
C LYS A 258 -8.13 19.09 7.83
N ASN A 259 -7.22 18.33 7.22
CA ASN A 259 -5.81 18.31 7.58
C ASN A 259 -4.96 18.60 6.34
N PRO A 260 -5.08 19.79 5.72
CA PRO A 260 -4.44 20.07 4.43
C PRO A 260 -2.92 20.14 4.51
N ASP A 261 -2.35 20.52 5.66
CA ASP A 261 -0.95 20.94 5.76
C ASP A 261 -0.07 19.96 6.58
N SER A 262 -0.63 18.79 6.98
CA SER A 262 0.12 17.88 7.85
C SER A 262 -0.26 16.42 7.65
N THR A 263 0.71 15.62 7.24
CA THR A 263 0.58 14.15 7.17
C THR A 263 0.38 13.54 8.55
N SER A 264 1.04 14.08 9.58
CA SER A 264 0.92 13.61 10.97
C SER A 264 -0.48 13.84 11.53
N SER A 265 -1.03 15.05 11.37
CA SER A 265 -2.40 15.36 11.80
C SER A 265 -3.44 14.54 11.03
N LEU A 266 -3.20 14.28 9.74
CA LEU A 266 -4.05 13.41 8.93
C LEU A 266 -4.04 11.98 9.46
N ALA A 267 -2.85 11.41 9.69
CA ALA A 267 -2.67 10.06 10.20
C ALA A 267 -3.35 9.88 11.56
N GLU A 268 -3.10 10.79 12.51
CA GLU A 268 -3.73 10.78 13.83
C GLU A 268 -5.25 10.89 13.76
N SER A 269 -5.77 11.83 12.95
CA SER A 269 -7.21 12.02 12.77
C SER A 269 -7.90 10.79 12.19
N LEU A 270 -7.29 10.14 11.21
CA LEU A 270 -7.83 8.92 10.58
C LEU A 270 -7.81 7.76 11.59
N MET A 271 -6.67 7.54 12.26
CA MET A 271 -6.50 6.46 13.24
C MET A 271 -7.49 6.58 14.39
N CYS A 272 -7.55 7.74 15.06
CA CYS A 272 -8.46 7.97 16.18
C CYS A 272 -9.93 7.73 15.79
N ARG A 273 -10.33 8.17 14.61
CA ARG A 273 -11.73 8.01 14.14
C ARG A 273 -12.03 6.57 13.74
N ALA A 274 -11.10 5.86 13.12
CA ALA A 274 -11.28 4.46 12.74
C ALA A 274 -11.48 3.60 13.99
N ILE A 275 -10.57 3.72 14.96
CA ILE A 275 -10.65 2.98 16.24
C ILE A 275 -11.92 3.32 17.03
N SER A 276 -12.31 4.60 17.07
CA SER A 276 -13.54 5.01 17.77
C SER A 276 -14.80 4.42 17.13
N ASN A 277 -14.81 4.19 15.82
CA ASN A 277 -15.98 3.69 15.11
C ASN A 277 -16.10 2.16 15.11
N ASP A 278 -14.98 1.44 14.98
CA ASP A 278 -14.95 -0.03 15.03
C ASP A 278 -13.84 -0.56 15.94
N GLY A 279 -12.57 -0.36 15.64
CA GLY A 279 -11.40 -0.70 16.47
C GLY A 279 -11.28 -2.18 16.85
N LYS A 280 -11.95 -3.08 16.12
CA LYS A 280 -11.93 -4.53 16.43
C LYS A 280 -10.76 -5.24 15.80
N ASP A 281 -10.40 -4.82 14.60
CA ASP A 281 -9.28 -5.35 13.83
C ASP A 281 -8.04 -4.45 13.97
N ASP A 282 -6.89 -5.01 13.65
CA ASP A 282 -5.64 -4.27 13.56
C ASP A 282 -5.80 -3.15 12.53
N THR A 283 -5.28 -1.98 12.83
CA THR A 283 -5.44 -0.82 11.97
C THR A 283 -4.08 -0.19 11.73
N THR A 284 -3.66 -0.19 10.47
CA THR A 284 -2.37 0.37 10.04
C THR A 284 -2.57 1.33 8.88
N LEU A 285 -1.84 2.45 8.90
CA LEU A 285 -1.86 3.42 7.82
C LEU A 285 -0.51 4.12 7.64
N ILE A 286 -0.28 4.64 6.42
CA ILE A 286 0.79 5.58 6.09
C ILE A 286 0.18 6.71 5.27
N ALA A 287 0.21 7.94 5.79
CA ALA A 287 -0.15 9.15 5.06
C ALA A 287 1.10 9.76 4.43
N LEU A 288 1.01 10.16 3.15
CA LEU A 288 2.13 10.68 2.37
C LEU A 288 1.73 12.00 1.70
N GLU A 289 2.71 12.88 1.47
CA GLU A 289 2.53 14.10 0.68
C GLU A 289 3.76 14.38 -0.17
N VAL A 290 3.55 14.71 -1.44
CA VAL A 290 4.58 15.08 -2.40
C VAL A 290 4.78 16.58 -2.40
N HIS A 291 6.04 17.01 -2.30
CA HIS A 291 6.44 18.43 -2.39
C HIS A 291 7.44 18.63 -3.51
N ASP A 292 7.39 19.79 -4.15
CA ASP A 292 8.44 20.22 -5.06
C ASP A 292 9.77 20.38 -4.34
N THR A 293 10.83 20.35 -5.11
CA THR A 293 12.15 20.77 -4.63
C THR A 293 12.05 22.19 -4.11
N VAL A 294 12.39 22.39 -2.84
CA VAL A 294 12.59 23.76 -2.32
C VAL A 294 13.84 24.27 -3.02
N GLU A 295 13.70 25.12 -4.04
CA GLU A 295 14.81 25.94 -4.51
C GLU A 295 15.30 26.73 -3.29
N ASN A 296 16.48 26.37 -2.76
CA ASN A 296 17.17 27.23 -1.80
C ASN A 296 17.51 28.52 -2.52
N ARG A 297 16.66 29.54 -2.35
CA ARG A 297 16.94 30.92 -2.72
C ARG A 297 17.86 31.57 -1.67
#